data_704f54f12d0479b4dba2bfa7aeddb324
#
_entry.id   704f54f12d0479b4dba2bfa7aeddb324
#
_cell.length_a   1.000
_cell.length_b   1.000
_cell.length_c   1.000
_cell.angle_alpha   90.00
_cell.angle_beta   90.00
_cell.angle_gamma   90.00
#
_symmetry.space_group_name_H-M   'P 1'
#
loop_
_entity.id
_entity.type
_entity.pdbx_description
1 polymer ?
#
loop_
_entity_poly.entity_id
_entity_poly.type
_entity_poly.pdbx_seq_one_letter_code
_entity_poly.pdbx_strand_id
1 'polypeptide(L)'
;MKKKDIFISLGIIGAAVLAVWVCLQTKGYVQIDAGRADAELRLKDGWFTKAMITSGGGAAEVGARVFNARRLGISAKLNSQTWRIECLGPWGELSRIKVKSNETTTLRVGPPFLIKPRISRSGAVLAIDYAIVGRAGELYQSFATKDGGAMSGAKINIVDEAGNVLHAGQFSYG
;
A
#
# COMPACT_ATOMS: atom_id res chain seq x y z
N MET A 1 -41.36 -36.82 -15.03
CA MET A 1 -41.18 -35.42 -14.55
C MET A 1 -42.34 -34.58 -15.06
N LYS A 2 -43.13 -33.95 -14.16
CA LYS A 2 -44.27 -33.13 -14.55
C LYS A 2 -43.73 -31.79 -15.08
N LYS A 3 -44.34 -31.26 -16.16
CA LYS A 3 -43.92 -29.98 -16.80
C LYS A 3 -43.76 -28.80 -15.80
N LYS A 4 -44.50 -28.81 -14.69
CA LYS A 4 -44.40 -27.81 -13.61
C LYS A 4 -43.05 -27.79 -12.90
N ASP A 5 -42.42 -28.96 -12.70
CA ASP A 5 -41.12 -29.07 -11.98
C ASP A 5 -39.97 -28.51 -12.82
N ILE A 6 -40.08 -28.59 -14.16
CA ILE A 6 -39.11 -28.03 -15.09
C ILE A 6 -39.13 -26.49 -15.09
N PHE A 7 -40.35 -25.89 -15.03
CA PHE A 7 -40.46 -24.42 -14.99
C PHE A 7 -39.96 -23.83 -13.67
N ILE A 8 -40.18 -24.51 -12.56
CA ILE A 8 -39.67 -24.05 -11.24
C ILE A 8 -38.15 -24.13 -11.21
N SER A 9 -37.56 -25.21 -11.72
CA SER A 9 -36.09 -25.38 -11.78
C SER A 9 -35.42 -24.34 -12.69
N LEU A 10 -36.01 -24.04 -13.85
CA LEU A 10 -35.51 -22.98 -14.74
C LEU A 10 -35.60 -21.59 -14.10
N GLY A 11 -36.67 -21.29 -13.37
CA GLY A 11 -36.84 -20.03 -12.67
C GLY A 11 -35.80 -19.81 -11.58
N ILE A 12 -35.49 -20.84 -10.78
CA ILE A 12 -34.48 -20.78 -9.72
C ILE A 12 -33.06 -20.60 -10.31
N ILE A 13 -32.72 -21.31 -11.39
CA ILE A 13 -31.43 -21.15 -12.06
C ILE A 13 -31.32 -19.74 -12.66
N GLY A 14 -32.36 -19.22 -13.31
CA GLY A 14 -32.38 -17.88 -13.86
C GLY A 14 -32.20 -16.80 -12.78
N ALA A 15 -32.87 -16.92 -11.65
CA ALA A 15 -32.75 -15.99 -10.52
C ALA A 15 -31.33 -16.03 -9.90
N ALA A 16 -30.76 -17.23 -9.75
CA ALA A 16 -29.38 -17.40 -9.23
C ALA A 16 -28.34 -16.78 -10.17
N VAL A 17 -28.47 -16.99 -11.49
CA VAL A 17 -27.57 -16.40 -12.49
C VAL A 17 -27.69 -14.88 -12.49
N LEU A 18 -28.91 -14.33 -12.39
CA LEU A 18 -29.14 -12.89 -12.33
C LEU A 18 -28.56 -12.28 -11.06
N ALA A 19 -28.74 -12.92 -9.91
CA ALA A 19 -28.16 -12.49 -8.64
C ALA A 19 -26.63 -12.48 -8.66
N VAL A 20 -26.01 -13.51 -9.23
CA VAL A 20 -24.56 -13.57 -9.42
C VAL A 20 -24.08 -12.47 -10.38
N TRP A 21 -24.82 -12.22 -11.45
CA TRP A 21 -24.48 -11.18 -12.43
C TRP A 21 -24.59 -9.76 -11.84
N VAL A 22 -25.61 -9.49 -11.04
CA VAL A 22 -25.78 -8.21 -10.31
C VAL A 22 -24.67 -8.04 -9.27
N CYS A 23 -24.33 -9.08 -8.52
CA CYS A 23 -23.21 -9.04 -7.57
C CYS A 23 -21.86 -8.78 -8.24
N LEU A 24 -21.66 -9.26 -9.47
CA LEU A 24 -20.44 -9.02 -10.25
C LEU A 24 -20.35 -7.59 -10.81
N GLN A 25 -21.47 -6.85 -10.86
CA GLN A 25 -21.54 -5.48 -11.36
C GLN A 25 -21.60 -4.42 -10.27
N THR A 26 -21.64 -4.80 -8.99
CA THR A 26 -21.64 -3.81 -7.92
C THR A 26 -20.32 -3.06 -7.90
N LYS A 27 -20.41 -1.74 -7.94
CA LYS A 27 -19.28 -0.82 -7.98
C LYS A 27 -19.12 -0.15 -6.62
N GLY A 28 -17.89 0.15 -6.27
CA GLY A 28 -17.51 1.01 -5.17
C GLY A 28 -16.39 1.93 -5.60
N TYR A 29 -15.93 2.75 -4.70
CA TYR A 29 -14.92 3.76 -5.02
C TYR A 29 -13.75 3.65 -4.05
N VAL A 30 -12.54 3.90 -4.56
CA VAL A 30 -11.32 3.99 -3.73
C VAL A 30 -10.66 5.32 -3.98
N GLN A 31 -10.35 6.02 -2.91
CA GLN A 31 -9.64 7.29 -2.92
C GLN A 31 -8.36 7.16 -2.10
N ILE A 32 -7.25 7.74 -2.59
CA ILE A 32 -6.00 7.80 -1.86
C ILE A 32 -5.82 9.19 -1.26
N ASP A 33 -5.58 9.22 0.04
CA ASP A 33 -5.09 10.38 0.77
C ASP A 33 -3.61 10.16 1.11
N ALA A 34 -2.72 10.77 0.33
CA ALA A 34 -1.27 10.78 0.56
C ALA A 34 -0.78 12.13 1.14
N GLY A 35 -1.69 12.98 1.61
CA GLY A 35 -1.37 14.33 2.06
C GLY A 35 -0.87 15.22 0.91
N ARG A 36 0.36 15.72 1.02
CA ARG A 36 0.98 16.56 -0.02
C ARG A 36 1.82 15.78 -1.02
N ALA A 37 1.92 14.47 -0.85
CA ALA A 37 2.67 13.61 -1.74
C ALA A 37 1.76 13.03 -2.84
N ASP A 38 2.35 12.71 -3.98
CA ASP A 38 1.68 11.92 -5.00
C ASP A 38 1.81 10.44 -4.66
N ALA A 39 0.75 9.68 -4.84
CA ALA A 39 0.72 8.24 -4.60
C ALA A 39 0.15 7.49 -5.80
N GLU A 40 0.76 6.35 -6.10
CA GLU A 40 0.29 5.38 -7.09
C GLU A 40 0.14 4.03 -6.41
N LEU A 41 -1.08 3.52 -6.30
CA LEU A 41 -1.38 2.23 -5.70
C LEU A 41 -1.89 1.26 -6.77
N ARG A 42 -1.27 0.10 -6.86
CA ARG A 42 -1.75 -1.02 -7.68
C ARG A 42 -2.46 -2.03 -6.79
N LEU A 43 -3.71 -2.29 -7.13
CA LEU A 43 -4.55 -3.28 -6.47
C LEU A 43 -4.56 -4.59 -7.24
N LYS A 44 -4.59 -5.70 -6.52
CA LYS A 44 -4.81 -7.03 -7.07
C LYS A 44 -6.06 -7.67 -6.46
N ASP A 45 -6.72 -8.49 -7.30
CA ASP A 45 -7.77 -9.40 -6.91
C ASP A 45 -7.34 -10.79 -7.38
N GLY A 46 -7.03 -11.68 -6.43
CA GLY A 46 -6.38 -12.95 -6.74
C GLY A 46 -5.01 -12.76 -7.42
N TRP A 47 -4.83 -13.36 -8.59
CA TRP A 47 -3.56 -13.38 -9.34
C TRP A 47 -3.33 -12.16 -10.24
N PHE A 48 -4.38 -11.39 -10.54
CA PHE A 48 -4.33 -10.33 -11.54
C PHE A 48 -4.32 -8.93 -10.91
N THR A 49 -3.58 -8.00 -11.53
CA THR A 49 -3.71 -6.58 -11.21
C THR A 49 -5.03 -6.07 -11.81
N LYS A 50 -5.88 -5.46 -10.98
CA LYS A 50 -7.22 -5.02 -11.38
C LYS A 50 -7.38 -3.52 -11.53
N ALA A 51 -6.66 -2.74 -10.73
CA ALA A 51 -6.77 -1.29 -10.78
C ALA A 51 -5.45 -0.63 -10.39
N MET A 52 -5.21 0.52 -10.98
CA MET A 52 -4.19 1.47 -10.59
C MET A 52 -4.89 2.76 -10.17
N ILE A 53 -4.61 3.22 -8.96
CA ILE A 53 -5.24 4.38 -8.35
C ILE A 53 -4.16 5.39 -8.03
N THR A 54 -4.39 6.65 -8.39
CA THR A 54 -3.46 7.75 -8.11
C THR A 54 -4.10 8.75 -7.16
N SER A 55 -3.28 9.35 -6.27
CA SER A 55 -3.71 10.50 -5.50
C SER A 55 -3.94 11.70 -6.43
N GLY A 56 -4.89 12.57 -6.07
CA GLY A 56 -5.22 13.74 -6.89
C GLY A 56 -6.19 13.49 -8.04
N GLY A 57 -6.41 12.23 -8.46
CA GLY A 57 -7.38 11.86 -9.51
C GLY A 57 -8.82 11.71 -9.04
N GLY A 58 -9.12 12.01 -7.77
CA GLY A 58 -10.43 11.73 -7.17
C GLY A 58 -10.62 10.26 -6.81
N ALA A 59 -11.88 9.87 -6.55
CA ALA A 59 -12.21 8.50 -6.22
C ALA A 59 -12.27 7.63 -7.50
N ALA A 60 -11.46 6.59 -7.56
CA ALA A 60 -11.46 5.64 -8.67
C ALA A 60 -12.54 4.58 -8.49
N GLU A 61 -13.32 4.34 -9.55
CA GLU A 61 -14.34 3.31 -9.57
C GLU A 61 -13.69 1.93 -9.71
N VAL A 62 -14.06 1.00 -8.82
CA VAL A 62 -13.62 -0.40 -8.82
C VAL A 62 -14.78 -1.32 -8.45
N GLY A 63 -14.66 -2.63 -8.67
CA GLY A 63 -15.68 -3.56 -8.21
C GLY A 63 -15.79 -3.58 -6.68
N ALA A 64 -17.01 -3.70 -6.14
CA ALA A 64 -17.25 -3.82 -4.70
C ALA A 64 -16.83 -5.21 -4.22
N ARG A 65 -15.60 -5.33 -3.73
CA ARG A 65 -14.99 -6.57 -3.26
C ARG A 65 -13.78 -6.29 -2.36
N VAL A 66 -13.07 -7.33 -1.98
CA VAL A 66 -11.82 -7.21 -1.24
C VAL A 66 -10.65 -7.22 -2.21
N PHE A 67 -9.78 -6.23 -2.07
CA PHE A 67 -8.51 -6.11 -2.79
C PHE A 67 -7.34 -6.24 -1.83
N ASN A 68 -6.17 -6.55 -2.40
CA ASN A 68 -4.89 -6.46 -1.73
C ASN A 68 -4.00 -5.48 -2.49
N ALA A 69 -3.17 -4.74 -1.78
CA ALA A 69 -2.13 -3.94 -2.41
C ALA A 69 -1.08 -4.86 -3.07
N ARG A 70 -0.53 -4.43 -4.19
CA ARG A 70 0.56 -5.10 -4.90
C ARG A 70 1.82 -4.25 -4.99
N ARG A 71 1.65 -2.94 -5.18
CA ARG A 71 2.72 -1.96 -5.24
C ARG A 71 2.16 -0.61 -4.84
N LEU A 72 2.86 0.11 -4.01
CA LEU A 72 2.56 1.49 -3.65
C LEU A 72 3.82 2.32 -3.88
N GLY A 73 3.72 3.32 -4.76
CA GLY A 73 4.75 4.34 -4.94
C GLY A 73 4.30 5.64 -4.31
N ILE A 74 5.16 6.27 -3.55
CA ILE A 74 4.97 7.63 -3.03
C ILE A 74 6.03 8.51 -3.64
N SER A 75 5.64 9.66 -4.17
CA SER A 75 6.57 10.65 -4.70
C SER A 75 6.24 12.05 -4.20
N ALA A 76 7.27 12.86 -4.05
CA ALA A 76 7.14 14.25 -3.66
C ALA A 76 8.23 15.10 -4.34
N LYS A 77 7.88 16.35 -4.66
CA LYS A 77 8.84 17.32 -5.15
C LYS A 77 9.34 18.18 -3.99
N LEU A 78 10.65 18.24 -3.82
CA LEU A 78 11.32 19.10 -2.84
C LEU A 78 12.49 19.81 -3.52
N ASN A 79 12.52 21.13 -3.49
CA ASN A 79 13.56 21.95 -4.11
C ASN A 79 13.86 21.55 -5.58
N SER A 80 12.81 21.42 -6.39
CA SER A 80 12.86 20.99 -7.80
C SER A 80 13.33 19.55 -8.04
N GLN A 81 13.58 18.79 -6.99
CA GLN A 81 14.00 17.39 -7.05
C GLN A 81 12.79 16.48 -6.77
N THR A 82 12.68 15.39 -7.54
CA THR A 82 11.63 14.39 -7.35
C THR A 82 12.17 13.24 -6.50
N TRP A 83 11.55 13.06 -5.35
CA TRP A 83 11.83 11.96 -4.43
C TRP A 83 10.77 10.89 -4.59
N ARG A 84 11.16 9.63 -4.65
CA ARG A 84 10.24 8.51 -4.74
C ARG A 84 10.68 7.39 -3.79
N ILE A 85 9.70 6.80 -3.12
CA ILE A 85 9.88 5.60 -2.29
C ILE A 85 8.79 4.58 -2.63
N GLU A 86 9.11 3.30 -2.57
CA GLU A 86 8.17 2.24 -2.93
C GLU A 86 7.96 1.26 -1.78
N CYS A 87 6.73 0.77 -1.66
CA CYS A 87 6.36 -0.33 -0.80
C CYS A 87 5.94 -1.53 -1.68
N LEU A 88 6.54 -2.67 -1.41
CA LEU A 88 6.20 -3.98 -2.00
C LEU A 88 5.64 -4.94 -0.94
N GLY A 89 5.40 -4.44 0.28
CA GLY A 89 4.96 -5.15 1.47
C GLY A 89 6.07 -5.24 2.54
N PRO A 90 5.74 -5.56 3.73
CA PRO A 90 4.40 -5.74 4.32
C PRO A 90 3.47 -4.53 4.20
N TRP A 91 2.17 -4.81 4.08
CA TRP A 91 1.17 -3.84 3.62
C TRP A 91 0.40 -3.15 4.74
N GLY A 92 0.51 -3.61 6.00
CA GLY A 92 -0.33 -3.12 7.08
C GLY A 92 -1.82 -3.26 6.74
N GLU A 93 -2.58 -2.19 6.86
CA GLU A 93 -4.02 -2.17 6.55
C GLU A 93 -4.32 -2.41 5.06
N LEU A 94 -3.36 -2.12 4.16
CA LEU A 94 -3.52 -2.34 2.72
C LEU A 94 -3.44 -3.81 2.31
N SER A 95 -3.16 -4.72 3.25
CA SER A 95 -3.20 -6.17 3.02
C SER A 95 -4.60 -6.68 2.71
N ARG A 96 -5.64 -5.94 3.15
CA ARG A 96 -7.05 -6.31 2.94
C ARG A 96 -7.93 -5.08 2.84
N ILE A 97 -8.07 -4.54 1.64
CA ILE A 97 -8.87 -3.36 1.34
C ILE A 97 -10.29 -3.80 0.99
N LYS A 98 -11.26 -3.55 1.87
CA LYS A 98 -12.67 -3.88 1.64
C LYS A 98 -13.39 -2.70 1.01
N VAL A 99 -13.78 -2.85 -0.25
CA VAL A 99 -14.57 -1.87 -0.99
C VAL A 99 -16.03 -2.30 -0.97
N LYS A 100 -16.90 -1.46 -0.44
CA LYS A 100 -18.35 -1.69 -0.39
C LYS A 100 -19.05 -1.04 -1.58
N SER A 101 -20.23 -1.58 -1.91
CA SER A 101 -21.06 -1.06 -3.00
C SER A 101 -21.52 0.36 -2.71
N ASN A 102 -21.36 1.24 -3.71
CA ASN A 102 -21.75 2.65 -3.67
C ASN A 102 -21.11 3.49 -2.54
N GLU A 103 -20.04 2.96 -1.90
CA GLU A 103 -19.30 3.68 -0.88
C GLU A 103 -17.90 4.04 -1.38
N THR A 104 -17.33 5.14 -0.86
CA THR A 104 -15.94 5.51 -1.06
C THR A 104 -15.08 5.00 0.09
N THR A 105 -14.09 4.18 -0.23
CA THR A 105 -13.07 3.72 0.72
C THR A 105 -11.86 4.65 0.60
N THR A 106 -11.57 5.44 1.62
CA THR A 106 -10.39 6.31 1.66
C THR A 106 -9.22 5.57 2.29
N LEU A 107 -8.11 5.49 1.55
CA LEU A 107 -6.85 4.88 1.98
C LEU A 107 -5.87 5.98 2.35
N ARG A 108 -5.51 6.07 3.63
CA ARG A 108 -4.53 7.03 4.14
C ARG A 108 -3.14 6.40 4.10
N VAL A 109 -2.30 6.80 3.16
CA VAL A 109 -0.99 6.19 2.91
C VAL A 109 0.14 7.24 2.92
N GLY A 110 1.38 6.77 2.97
CA GLY A 110 2.55 7.63 2.87
C GLY A 110 2.79 8.51 4.09
N PRO A 111 3.29 9.74 3.88
CA PRO A 111 3.70 10.62 4.98
C PRO A 111 2.52 11.09 5.86
N PRO A 112 2.80 11.44 7.14
CA PRO A 112 4.12 11.44 7.75
C PRO A 112 4.63 10.03 8.00
N PHE A 113 5.93 9.82 7.70
CA PHE A 113 6.58 8.53 7.94
C PHE A 113 7.07 8.42 9.38
N LEU A 114 6.92 7.22 9.96
CA LEU A 114 7.51 6.86 11.24
C LEU A 114 8.76 6.03 10.98
N ILE A 115 9.90 6.48 11.48
CA ILE A 115 11.15 5.70 11.47
C ILE A 115 11.19 4.87 12.73
N LYS A 116 11.23 3.53 12.59
CA LYS A 116 11.33 2.57 13.69
C LYS A 116 12.72 1.95 13.69
N PRO A 117 13.62 2.37 14.60
CA PRO A 117 14.92 1.73 14.75
C PRO A 117 14.76 0.31 15.31
N ARG A 118 15.62 -0.59 14.86
CA ARG A 118 15.80 -1.94 15.40
C ARG A 118 17.23 -2.08 15.80
N ILE A 119 17.46 -2.33 17.09
CA ILE A 119 18.80 -2.44 17.64
C ILE A 119 18.93 -3.85 18.23
N SER A 120 19.96 -4.57 17.83
CA SER A 120 20.32 -5.86 18.38
C SER A 120 21.80 -5.90 18.75
N ARG A 121 22.14 -6.65 19.79
CA ARG A 121 23.51 -6.81 20.26
C ARG A 121 23.89 -8.28 20.29
N SER A 122 25.05 -8.59 19.77
CA SER A 122 25.67 -9.91 19.86
C SER A 122 27.13 -9.75 20.30
N GLY A 123 27.41 -10.05 21.56
CA GLY A 123 28.72 -9.81 22.16
C GLY A 123 29.11 -8.33 22.14
N ALA A 124 30.21 -8.01 21.49
CA ALA A 124 30.71 -6.65 21.30
C ALA A 124 30.12 -5.94 20.06
N VAL A 125 29.35 -6.65 19.23
CA VAL A 125 28.80 -6.11 17.98
C VAL A 125 27.40 -5.57 18.22
N LEU A 126 27.16 -4.33 17.79
CA LEU A 126 25.86 -3.67 17.77
C LEU A 126 25.37 -3.61 16.32
N ALA A 127 24.26 -4.28 16.03
CA ALA A 127 23.59 -4.17 14.73
C ALA A 127 22.42 -3.19 14.87
N ILE A 128 22.40 -2.19 14.00
CA ILE A 128 21.37 -1.16 13.94
C ILE A 128 20.75 -1.20 12.55
N ASP A 129 19.44 -1.34 12.53
CA ASP A 129 18.59 -1.29 11.33
C ASP A 129 17.42 -0.34 11.58
N TYR A 130 16.67 0.02 10.55
CA TYR A 130 15.46 0.81 10.68
C TYR A 130 14.39 0.40 9.66
N ALA A 131 13.15 0.62 10.03
CA ALA A 131 12.01 0.49 9.12
C ALA A 131 11.32 1.85 8.96
N ILE A 132 10.93 2.17 7.74
CA ILE A 132 10.09 3.34 7.42
C ILE A 132 8.65 2.83 7.29
N VAL A 133 7.76 3.37 8.10
CA VAL A 133 6.35 2.96 8.18
C VAL A 133 5.48 4.14 7.78
N GLY A 134 4.55 3.91 6.86
CA GLY A 134 3.56 4.90 6.47
C GLY A 134 2.29 4.86 7.32
N ARG A 135 1.31 5.68 6.97
CA ARG A 135 0.07 5.88 7.76
C ARG A 135 -0.85 4.68 7.83
N ALA A 136 -0.86 3.80 6.83
CA ALA A 136 -1.61 2.54 6.85
C ALA A 136 -0.79 1.37 7.45
N GLY A 137 0.35 1.64 8.08
CA GLY A 137 1.26 0.62 8.59
C GLY A 137 2.05 -0.11 7.50
N GLU A 138 2.03 0.38 6.28
CA GLU A 138 2.81 -0.13 5.17
C GLU A 138 4.30 0.13 5.36
N LEU A 139 5.13 -0.88 5.05
CA LEU A 139 6.58 -0.82 5.24
C LEU A 139 7.28 -0.52 3.92
N TYR A 140 8.08 0.53 3.94
CA TYR A 140 8.92 0.91 2.81
C TYR A 140 10.30 0.28 3.00
N GLN A 141 10.55 -0.79 2.26
CA GLN A 141 11.82 -1.54 2.31
C GLN A 141 12.79 -1.14 1.20
N SER A 142 12.28 -0.43 0.21
CA SER A 142 13.04 -0.12 -0.99
C SER A 142 13.69 1.25 -0.89
N PHE A 143 14.72 1.37 -1.67
CA PHE A 143 15.50 2.59 -1.83
C PHE A 143 14.61 3.78 -2.16
N ALA A 144 14.82 4.88 -1.45
CA ALA A 144 14.40 6.16 -1.96
C ALA A 144 15.23 6.46 -3.22
N THR A 145 14.56 6.91 -4.26
CA THR A 145 15.23 7.46 -5.44
C THR A 145 15.09 8.97 -5.45
N LYS A 146 16.08 9.64 -5.99
CA LYS A 146 16.10 11.07 -6.22
C LYS A 146 16.33 11.31 -7.70
N ASP A 147 15.39 11.95 -8.38
CA ASP A 147 15.41 12.18 -9.84
C ASP A 147 15.64 10.89 -10.65
N GLY A 148 15.11 9.75 -10.14
CA GLY A 148 15.28 8.43 -10.75
C GLY A 148 16.58 7.71 -10.41
N GLY A 149 17.56 8.39 -9.79
CA GLY A 149 18.80 7.79 -9.34
C GLY A 149 18.70 7.15 -7.95
N ALA A 150 19.41 6.05 -7.73
CA ALA A 150 19.51 5.45 -6.39
C ALA A 150 20.23 6.41 -5.43
N MET A 151 19.76 6.44 -4.20
CA MET A 151 20.38 7.24 -3.15
C MET A 151 21.40 6.43 -2.37
N SER A 152 22.42 7.13 -1.85
CA SER A 152 23.27 6.56 -0.79
C SER A 152 22.45 6.28 0.47
N GLY A 153 22.84 5.28 1.25
CA GLY A 153 22.19 4.95 2.51
C GLY A 153 22.14 6.12 3.49
N ALA A 154 21.15 6.11 4.35
CA ALA A 154 21.02 7.12 5.40
C ALA A 154 22.24 7.09 6.32
N LYS A 155 22.65 8.27 6.79
CA LYS A 155 23.73 8.39 7.79
C LYS A 155 23.16 8.15 9.19
N ILE A 156 23.98 7.55 10.04
CA ILE A 156 23.65 7.33 11.44
C ILE A 156 24.81 7.85 12.31
N ASN A 157 24.47 8.55 13.38
CA ASN A 157 25.39 8.90 14.46
C ASN A 157 24.91 8.27 15.75
N ILE A 158 25.80 7.63 16.45
CA ILE A 158 25.60 7.18 17.83
C ILE A 158 26.20 8.26 18.72
N VAL A 159 25.40 8.81 19.60
CA VAL A 159 25.78 9.91 20.47
C VAL A 159 25.64 9.49 21.95
N ASP A 160 26.43 10.08 22.84
CA ASP A 160 26.24 9.95 24.28
C ASP A 160 25.11 10.89 24.79
N GLU A 161 24.84 10.85 26.09
CA GLU A 161 23.82 11.70 26.72
C GLU A 161 24.14 13.20 26.63
N ALA A 162 25.42 13.57 26.46
CA ALA A 162 25.87 14.94 26.29
C ALA A 162 25.83 15.40 24.81
N GLY A 163 25.45 14.50 23.87
CA GLY A 163 25.38 14.80 22.44
C GLY A 163 26.70 14.64 21.68
N ASN A 164 27.76 14.11 22.32
CA ASN A 164 29.02 13.85 21.63
C ASN A 164 28.88 12.61 20.73
N VAL A 165 29.39 12.71 19.51
CA VAL A 165 29.35 11.59 18.56
C VAL A 165 30.37 10.53 18.96
N LEU A 166 29.88 9.36 19.39
CA LEU A 166 30.71 8.21 19.73
C LEU A 166 31.08 7.39 18.49
N HIS A 167 30.17 7.32 17.53
CA HIS A 167 30.36 6.62 16.27
C HIS A 167 29.49 7.22 15.17
N ALA A 168 30.03 7.24 13.96
CA ALA A 168 29.28 7.64 12.75
C ALA A 168 29.36 6.52 11.70
N GLY A 169 28.25 6.28 11.04
CA GLY A 169 28.15 5.25 10.01
C GLY A 169 27.14 5.60 8.92
N GLN A 170 27.01 4.70 7.98
CA GLN A 170 26.05 4.80 6.90
C GLN A 170 25.40 3.45 6.70
N PHE A 171 24.07 3.43 6.53
CA PHE A 171 23.36 2.21 6.18
C PHE A 171 23.72 1.79 4.76
N SER A 172 24.07 0.52 4.59
CA SER A 172 24.19 -0.10 3.28
C SER A 172 22.86 -0.77 2.92
N TYR A 173 22.45 -0.58 1.70
CA TYR A 173 21.32 -1.32 1.16
C TYR A 173 21.88 -2.60 0.51
N GLY A 174 21.44 -3.73 1.02
CA GLY A 174 21.76 -5.04 0.47
C GLY A 174 20.78 -5.49 -0.60
#